data_3c46e016e77d60b92851d06e5e1a7bad
#
_entry.id   3c46e016e77d60b92851d06e5e1a7bad
#
_cell.length_a   1.000
_cell.length_b   1.000
_cell.length_c   1.000
_cell.angle_alpha   90.00
_cell.angle_beta   90.00
_cell.angle_gamma   90.00
#
_symmetry.space_group_name_H-M   'P 1'
#
loop_
_entity.id
_entity.type
_entity.pdbx_description
1 polymer ?
#
loop_
_entity_poly.entity_id
_entity_poly.type
_entity_poly.pdbx_seq_one_letter_code
_entity_poly.pdbx_strand_id
1 'polypeptide(L)' 'MYKLIKDSLTGNTSCILRLADNAYIPMDEANTDYQAYLAWVAQGNTPTPAEGN' A
#
# COMPACT_ATOMS: atom_id res chain seq x y z
N MET A 1 -7.79 5.79 2.09
CA MET A 1 -6.49 6.02 2.71
C MET A 1 -5.69 4.76 2.75
N TYR A 2 -4.41 4.89 2.54
CA TYR A 2 -3.53 3.73 2.41
C TYR A 2 -2.25 3.95 3.17
N LYS A 3 -1.65 2.86 3.64
CA LYS A 3 -0.39 2.89 4.37
C LYS A 3 0.51 1.82 3.78
N LEU A 4 1.78 2.15 3.61
CA LEU A 4 2.76 1.20 3.12
C LEU A 4 3.19 0.28 4.25
N ILE A 5 3.35 -1.01 3.94
CA ILE A 5 3.82 -2.00 4.90
C ILE A 5 5.20 -2.47 4.46
N LYS A 6 6.16 -2.41 5.37
CA LYS A 6 7.55 -2.70 5.06
C LYS A 6 7.90 -4.10 5.53
N ASP A 7 8.67 -4.82 4.70
CA ASP A 7 9.23 -6.11 5.06
C ASP A 7 10.41 -5.88 5.99
N SER A 8 10.36 -6.46 7.18
CA SER A 8 11.41 -6.24 8.17
C SER A 8 12.73 -6.89 7.76
N LEU A 9 12.72 -7.88 6.87
CA LEU A 9 13.95 -8.54 6.44
C LEU A 9 14.69 -7.74 5.39
N THR A 10 13.97 -7.16 4.44
CA THR A 10 14.59 -6.45 3.33
C THR A 10 14.49 -4.95 3.44
N GLY A 11 13.57 -4.44 4.26
CA GLY A 11 13.33 -3.02 4.36
C GLY A 11 12.52 -2.46 3.21
N ASN A 12 12.06 -3.29 2.31
CA ASN A 12 11.27 -2.86 1.16
C ASN A 12 9.78 -2.94 1.47
N THR A 13 8.98 -2.14 0.76
CA THR A 13 7.54 -2.21 0.89
C THR A 13 7.05 -3.56 0.37
N SER A 14 6.34 -4.31 1.23
CA SER A 14 5.88 -5.65 0.86
C SER A 14 4.41 -5.66 0.46
N CYS A 15 3.60 -4.76 1.00
CA CYS A 15 2.18 -4.68 0.62
C CYS A 15 1.63 -3.34 1.05
N ILE A 16 0.35 -3.13 0.73
CA ILE A 16 -0.36 -1.89 1.05
C ILE A 16 -1.44 -2.23 2.06
N LEU A 17 -1.63 -1.39 3.06
CA LEU A 17 -2.73 -1.54 4.01
C LEU A 17 -3.80 -0.49 3.71
N ARG A 18 -5.00 -0.95 3.41
CA ARG A 18 -6.12 -0.04 3.22
C ARG A 18 -6.73 0.25 4.59
N LEU A 19 -6.60 1.51 5.02
CA LEU A 19 -6.97 1.87 6.40
C LEU A 19 -8.47 1.86 6.62
N ALA A 20 -9.27 1.93 5.56
CA ALA A 20 -10.72 1.97 5.71
C ALA A 20 -11.25 0.69 6.36
N ASP A 21 -10.67 -0.45 6.06
CA ASP A 21 -11.10 -1.75 6.59
C ASP A 21 -9.92 -2.62 7.01
N ASN A 22 -8.72 -2.05 7.09
CA ASN A 22 -7.50 -2.76 7.48
C ASN A 22 -7.21 -3.96 6.58
N ALA A 23 -7.48 -3.82 5.29
CA ALA A 23 -7.24 -4.89 4.33
C ALA A 23 -5.83 -4.78 3.78
N TYR A 24 -5.12 -5.91 3.77
CA TYR A 24 -3.78 -5.96 3.19
C TYR A 24 -3.89 -6.24 1.70
N ILE A 25 -3.22 -5.41 0.90
CA ILE A 25 -3.32 -5.47 -0.56
C ILE A 25 -1.93 -5.80 -1.10
N PRO A 26 -1.77 -6.93 -1.79
CA PRO A 26 -0.48 -7.26 -2.39
C PRO A 26 -0.15 -6.29 -3.52
N MET A 27 1.13 -6.07 -3.77
CA MET A 27 1.57 -5.20 -4.85
C MET A 27 1.60 -5.99 -6.15
N ASP A 28 0.43 -6.43 -6.58
CA ASP A 28 0.25 -7.25 -7.77
C ASP A 28 -0.63 -6.48 -8.74
N GLU A 29 -0.09 -6.17 -9.92
CA GLU A 29 -0.81 -5.37 -10.89
C GLU A 29 -2.09 -6.02 -11.38
N ALA A 30 -2.23 -7.33 -11.22
CA ALA A 30 -3.46 -8.00 -11.56
C ALA A 30 -4.52 -7.91 -10.46
N ASN A 31 -4.15 -7.39 -9.29
CA ASN A 31 -5.08 -7.28 -8.17
C ASN A 31 -5.89 -5.99 -8.31
N THR A 32 -7.22 -6.11 -8.28
CA THR A 32 -8.08 -4.93 -8.48
C THR A 32 -7.93 -3.93 -7.34
N ASP A 33 -7.69 -4.39 -6.12
CA ASP A 33 -7.50 -3.47 -5.01
C ASP A 33 -6.21 -2.69 -5.17
N TYR A 34 -5.17 -3.32 -5.71
CA TYR A 34 -3.93 -2.61 -5.97
C TYR A 34 -4.11 -1.57 -7.07
N GLN A 35 -4.89 -1.91 -8.10
CA GLN A 35 -5.18 -0.95 -9.15
C GLN A 35 -5.95 0.26 -8.63
N ALA A 36 -6.88 0.03 -7.70
CA ALA A 36 -7.60 1.12 -7.07
C ALA A 36 -6.64 2.01 -6.27
N TYR A 37 -5.67 1.41 -5.60
CA TYR A 37 -4.66 2.18 -4.89
C TYR A 37 -3.84 3.04 -5.85
N LEU A 38 -3.43 2.47 -6.98
CA LEU A 38 -2.65 3.21 -7.96
C LEU A 38 -3.44 4.39 -8.52
N ALA A 39 -4.72 4.21 -8.76
CA ALA A 39 -5.57 5.31 -9.24
C ALA A 39 -5.67 6.41 -8.19
N TRP A 40 -5.75 6.03 -6.91
CA TRP A 40 -5.80 7.00 -5.83
C TRP A 40 -4.51 7.82 -5.77
N VAL A 41 -3.37 7.18 -5.93
CA VAL A 41 -2.08 7.87 -5.95
C VAL A 41 -2.00 8.80 -7.17
N ALA A 42 -2.51 8.35 -8.31
CA ALA A 42 -2.47 9.15 -9.54
C ALA A 42 -3.30 10.43 -9.41
N GLN A 43 -4.23 10.47 -8.47
CA GLN A 43 -5.00 11.68 -8.21
C GLN A 43 -4.24 12.72 -7.40
N GLY A 44 -3.00 12.44 -7.03
CA GLY A 44 -2.20 13.37 -6.26
C GLY A 44 -2.12 13.05 -4.78
N ASN A 45 -2.60 11.89 -4.36
CA ASN A 45 -2.57 11.48 -2.97
C ASN A 45 -1.27 10.77 -2.64
N THR A 46 -0.91 10.79 -1.36
CA THR A 46 0.32 10.15 -0.90
C THR A 46 -0.02 9.18 0.23
N PRO A 47 0.40 7.92 0.13
CA PRO A 47 0.15 6.96 1.21
C PRO A 47 1.02 7.28 2.42
N THR A 48 0.57 6.82 3.59
CA THR A 48 1.36 6.95 4.79
C THR A 48 2.60 6.08 4.67
N PRO A 49 3.80 6.59 4.97
CA PRO A 49 5.02 5.79 4.87
C PRO A 49 4.98 4.59 5.79
N ALA A 50 5.71 3.55 5.41
CA ALA A 50 5.86 2.38 6.24
C ALA A 50 6.56 2.76 7.53
N GLU A 51 6.09 2.17 8.63
CA GLU A 51 6.63 2.52 9.93
C GLU A 51 7.71 1.58 10.37
N GLY A 52 8.12 0.66 9.74
CA GLY A 52 9.16 -0.23 10.20
C GLY A 52 10.44 0.46 10.59
N ASN A 53 10.42 1.71 10.56
CA ASN A 53 11.56 2.51 10.92
C ASN A 53 11.70 2.63 12.41
#